data_70d0f677e744d0a28c356148025dd4e3
#
_entry.id   70d0f677e744d0a28c356148025dd4e3
#
_cell.length_a   1.000
_cell.length_b   1.000
_cell.length_c   1.000
_cell.angle_alpha   90.00
_cell.angle_beta   90.00
_cell.angle_gamma   90.00
#
_symmetry.space_group_name_H-M   'P 1'
#
loop_
_entity.id
_entity.type
_entity.pdbx_description
1 polymer ?
#
loop_
_entity_poly.entity_id
_entity_poly.type
_entity_poly.pdbx_seq_one_letter_code
_entity_poly.pdbx_strand_id
1 'polypeptide(L)'
;MGSASGFICRACGTRFMARGGGGFYFDLLHCDTCGNTQNVGHQELGDIHLRYVKGLPGPYAVCRMEMDRRIQQEYPGEPIDRDEYHRLAEATLDPCACGGRFRYDALARCPGCRSLPEQWYRDPKASHVFYD
;
A
#
# COMPACT_ATOMS: atom_id res chain seq x y z
N MET A 1 -3.75 3.29 8.34
CA MET A 1 -5.15 3.59 7.98
C MET A 1 -5.22 3.87 6.49
N GLY A 2 -6.07 3.15 5.80
CA GLY A 2 -6.33 3.34 4.39
C GLY A 2 -7.75 3.84 4.12
N SER A 3 -8.01 4.21 2.90
CA SER A 3 -9.34 4.63 2.48
C SER A 3 -9.68 4.19 1.06
N ALA A 4 -10.97 4.06 0.80
CA ALA A 4 -11.51 3.84 -0.52
C ALA A 4 -12.56 4.93 -0.80
N SER A 5 -12.48 5.53 -1.98
CA SER A 5 -13.38 6.61 -2.40
C SER A 5 -13.83 6.39 -3.83
N GLY A 6 -15.06 6.82 -4.12
CA GLY A 6 -15.58 6.79 -5.46
C GLY A 6 -15.15 7.98 -6.29
N PHE A 7 -14.83 7.72 -7.55
CA PHE A 7 -14.41 8.72 -8.52
C PHE A 7 -15.07 8.50 -9.88
N ILE A 8 -15.10 9.57 -10.65
CA ILE A 8 -15.51 9.57 -12.05
C ILE A 8 -14.32 10.08 -12.87
N CYS A 9 -13.93 9.31 -13.89
CA CYS A 9 -12.86 9.71 -14.79
C CYS A 9 -13.36 10.71 -15.83
N ARG A 10 -12.72 11.87 -15.95
CA ARG A 10 -13.05 12.88 -16.96
C ARG A 10 -12.70 12.41 -18.38
N ALA A 11 -11.66 11.57 -18.50
CA ALA A 11 -11.20 11.13 -19.81
C ALA A 11 -12.13 10.09 -20.47
N CYS A 12 -12.73 9.16 -19.68
CA CYS A 12 -13.54 8.07 -20.24
C CYS A 12 -14.91 7.91 -19.58
N GLY A 13 -15.24 8.68 -18.55
CA GLY A 13 -16.53 8.62 -17.85
C GLY A 13 -16.72 7.43 -16.91
N THR A 14 -15.75 6.56 -16.76
CA THR A 14 -15.84 5.40 -15.87
C THR A 14 -16.03 5.83 -14.41
N ARG A 15 -16.98 5.22 -13.72
CA ARG A 15 -17.17 5.34 -12.27
C ARG A 15 -16.49 4.17 -11.60
N PHE A 16 -15.70 4.44 -10.56
CA PHE A 16 -14.92 3.39 -9.89
C PHE A 16 -14.55 3.79 -8.47
N MET A 17 -14.15 2.79 -7.69
CA MET A 17 -13.59 2.99 -6.36
C MET A 17 -12.06 2.92 -6.45
N ALA A 18 -11.38 3.94 -5.91
CA ALA A 18 -9.93 3.91 -5.75
C ALA A 18 -9.56 3.74 -4.29
N ARG A 19 -8.56 2.90 -4.05
CA ARG A 19 -8.02 2.63 -2.72
C ARG A 19 -6.67 3.30 -2.56
N GLY A 20 -6.38 3.75 -1.35
CA GLY A 20 -5.09 4.32 -1.00
C GLY A 20 -4.75 4.06 0.46
N GLY A 21 -3.45 3.87 0.73
CA GLY A 21 -2.95 3.56 2.06
C GLY A 21 -3.15 2.10 2.48
N GLY A 22 -2.22 1.60 3.29
CA GLY A 22 -2.32 0.26 3.89
C GLY A 22 -3.13 0.26 5.18
N GLY A 23 -3.16 -0.90 5.84
CA GLY A 23 -3.73 -1.08 7.16
C GLY A 23 -2.67 -1.34 8.22
N PHE A 24 -3.11 -1.75 9.41
CA PHE A 24 -2.20 -2.07 10.51
C PHE A 24 -1.39 -3.36 10.29
N TYR A 25 -1.87 -4.23 9.41
CA TYR A 25 -1.29 -5.55 9.18
C TYR A 25 -0.94 -5.84 7.73
N PHE A 26 -1.11 -4.85 6.85
CA PHE A 26 -0.79 -5.01 5.43
C PHE A 26 -0.39 -3.68 4.79
N ASP A 27 0.37 -3.78 3.73
CA ASP A 27 0.67 -2.67 2.82
C ASP A 27 -0.17 -2.80 1.55
N LEU A 28 -0.55 -1.68 0.98
CA LEU A 28 -1.25 -1.61 -0.30
C LEU A 28 -0.34 -1.01 -1.36
N LEU A 29 -0.06 -1.78 -2.40
CA LEU A 29 0.73 -1.34 -3.54
C LEU A 29 -0.16 -1.23 -4.77
N HIS A 30 0.29 -0.42 -5.73
CA HIS A 30 -0.36 -0.30 -7.03
C HIS A 30 0.58 -0.77 -8.14
N CYS A 31 0.00 -1.35 -9.19
CA CYS A 31 0.75 -1.64 -10.40
C CYS A 31 1.14 -0.33 -11.09
N ASP A 32 2.40 -0.21 -11.48
CA ASP A 32 2.94 0.97 -12.15
C ASP A 32 2.38 1.20 -13.56
N THR A 33 1.74 0.20 -14.13
CA THR A 33 1.20 0.24 -15.51
C THR A 33 -0.32 0.36 -15.52
N CYS A 34 -1.05 -0.53 -14.84
CA CYS A 34 -2.52 -0.52 -14.87
C CYS A 34 -3.17 0.06 -13.62
N GLY A 35 -2.42 0.28 -12.55
CA GLY A 35 -2.94 0.81 -11.28
C GLY A 35 -3.70 -0.18 -10.43
N ASN A 36 -3.77 -1.46 -10.79
CA ASN A 36 -4.36 -2.49 -9.96
C ASN A 36 -3.70 -2.54 -8.60
N THR A 37 -4.46 -2.88 -7.57
CA THR A 37 -3.97 -2.97 -6.21
C THR A 37 -3.48 -4.37 -5.84
N GLN A 38 -2.47 -4.42 -4.99
CA GLN A 38 -1.98 -5.64 -4.35
C GLN A 38 -1.82 -5.38 -2.85
N ASN A 39 -2.47 -6.18 -2.04
CA ASN A 39 -2.22 -6.20 -0.60
C ASN A 39 -1.05 -7.13 -0.30
N VAL A 40 -0.18 -6.71 0.60
CA VAL A 40 0.93 -7.52 1.09
C VAL A 40 0.85 -7.55 2.60
N GLY A 41 0.56 -8.72 3.17
CA GLY A 41 0.49 -8.88 4.61
C GLY A 41 1.87 -8.72 5.25
N HIS A 42 1.94 -8.02 6.38
CA HIS A 42 3.20 -7.88 7.11
C HIS A 42 3.75 -9.24 7.56
N GLN A 43 2.87 -10.19 7.85
CA GLN A 43 3.24 -11.55 8.19
C GLN A 43 3.86 -12.29 6.99
N GLU A 44 3.39 -12.04 5.79
CA GLU A 44 3.95 -12.60 4.56
C GLU A 44 5.37 -12.07 4.30
N LEU A 45 5.61 -10.80 4.60
CA LEU A 45 6.94 -10.18 4.49
C LEU A 45 7.93 -10.72 5.54
N GLY A 46 7.42 -11.17 6.70
CA GLY A 46 8.21 -11.80 7.75
C GLY A 46 9.39 -10.96 8.19
N ASP A 47 10.61 -11.47 8.02
CA ASP A 47 11.85 -10.81 8.41
C ASP A 47 11.98 -9.37 7.88
N ILE A 48 11.57 -9.14 6.65
CA ILE A 48 11.65 -7.81 6.01
C ILE A 48 10.87 -6.78 6.83
N HIS A 49 9.63 -7.10 7.20
CA HIS A 49 8.80 -6.19 7.99
C HIS A 49 9.32 -6.02 9.42
N LEU A 50 9.78 -7.10 10.05
CA LEU A 50 10.34 -7.04 11.40
C LEU A 50 11.59 -6.17 11.48
N ARG A 51 12.47 -6.25 10.50
CA ARG A 51 13.66 -5.41 10.39
C ARG A 51 13.32 -3.93 10.18
N TYR A 52 12.28 -3.67 9.42
CA TYR A 52 11.78 -2.31 9.24
C TYR A 52 11.21 -1.73 10.54
N VAL A 53 10.35 -2.49 11.25
CA VAL A 53 9.82 -2.07 12.55
C VAL A 53 10.95 -1.82 13.55
N LYS A 54 11.97 -2.68 13.56
CA LYS A 54 13.14 -2.53 14.44
C LYS A 54 13.86 -1.20 14.22
N GLY A 55 13.91 -0.71 13.00
CA GLY A 55 14.57 0.56 12.66
C GLY A 55 13.74 1.82 12.92
N LEU A 56 12.47 1.68 13.30
CA LEU A 56 11.60 2.83 13.53
C LEU A 56 11.91 3.51 14.89
N PRO A 57 11.75 4.84 14.99
CA PRO A 57 11.93 5.57 16.23
C PRO A 57 10.82 5.35 17.26
N GLY A 58 9.70 4.78 16.86
CA GLY A 58 8.53 4.49 17.69
C GLY A 58 7.73 3.32 17.12
N PRO A 59 6.56 2.97 17.69
CA PRO A 59 5.75 1.88 17.19
C PRO A 59 5.25 2.17 15.78
N TYR A 60 5.12 1.13 14.98
CA TYR A 60 4.52 1.20 13.65
C TYR A 60 3.04 1.62 13.71
N ALA A 61 2.31 1.07 14.67
CA ALA A 61 0.92 1.39 14.90
C ALA A 61 0.57 1.37 16.40
N VAL A 62 -0.33 2.25 16.81
CA VAL A 62 -0.74 2.36 18.21
C VAL A 62 -1.32 1.04 18.74
N CYS A 63 -2.12 0.36 17.95
CA CYS A 63 -2.73 -0.92 18.33
C CYS A 63 -1.71 -2.06 18.50
N ARG A 64 -0.47 -1.89 18.03
CA ARG A 64 0.62 -2.86 18.09
C ARG A 64 1.77 -2.41 18.98
N MET A 65 1.60 -1.36 19.73
CA MET A 65 2.68 -0.67 20.45
C MET A 65 3.55 -1.62 21.27
N GLU A 66 2.96 -2.51 22.03
CA GLU A 66 3.70 -3.45 22.88
C GLU A 66 4.50 -4.46 22.07
N MET A 67 3.90 -5.00 21.01
CA MET A 67 4.56 -5.94 20.11
C MET A 67 5.70 -5.27 19.34
N ASP A 68 5.47 -4.07 18.85
CA ASP A 68 6.49 -3.32 18.11
C ASP A 68 7.68 -2.96 18.98
N ARG A 69 7.44 -2.56 20.23
CA ARG A 69 8.51 -2.33 21.22
C ARG A 69 9.34 -3.59 21.48
N ARG A 70 8.68 -4.74 21.61
CA ARG A 70 9.37 -6.02 21.79
C ARG A 70 10.25 -6.35 20.59
N ILE A 71 9.75 -6.16 19.37
CA ILE A 71 10.53 -6.34 18.14
C ILE A 71 11.76 -5.42 18.15
N GLN A 72 11.58 -4.15 18.50
CA GLN A 72 12.66 -3.17 18.53
C GLN A 72 13.76 -3.53 19.54
N GLN A 73 13.41 -4.17 20.65
CA GLN A 73 14.33 -4.55 21.71
C GLN A 73 14.98 -5.92 21.49
N GLU A 74 14.26 -6.89 20.99
CA GLU A 74 14.64 -8.30 21.05
C GLU A 74 14.91 -8.93 19.66
N TYR A 75 14.36 -8.38 18.58
CA TYR A 75 14.51 -9.02 17.26
C TYR A 75 15.97 -8.94 16.78
N PRO A 76 16.60 -10.09 16.42
CA PRO A 76 18.04 -10.15 16.13
C PRO A 76 18.45 -9.64 14.75
N GLY A 77 17.50 -9.39 13.84
CA GLY A 77 17.80 -8.92 12.49
C GLY A 77 18.34 -7.47 12.48
N GLU A 78 19.14 -7.15 11.47
CA GLU A 78 19.62 -5.78 11.27
C GLU A 78 18.49 -4.86 10.86
N PRO A 79 18.34 -3.66 11.47
CA PRO A 79 17.32 -2.71 11.07
C PRO A 79 17.57 -2.21 9.64
N ILE A 80 16.49 -1.96 8.92
CA ILE A 80 16.51 -1.38 7.58
C ILE A 80 15.66 -0.11 7.54
N ASP A 81 16.02 0.81 6.65
CA ASP A 81 15.25 2.01 6.44
C ASP A 81 14.02 1.77 5.53
N ARG A 82 13.23 2.82 5.34
CA ARG A 82 12.02 2.74 4.52
C ARG A 82 12.30 2.38 3.06
N ASP A 83 13.34 2.95 2.48
CA ASP A 83 13.65 2.73 1.07
C ASP A 83 14.09 1.29 0.83
N GLU A 84 14.92 0.75 1.70
CA GLU A 84 15.33 -0.66 1.65
C GLU A 84 14.15 -1.60 1.91
N TYR A 85 13.28 -1.26 2.87
CA TYR A 85 12.05 -2.01 3.12
C TYR A 85 11.17 -2.10 1.87
N HIS A 86 10.91 -0.96 1.22
CA HIS A 86 10.12 -0.93 -0.01
C HIS A 86 10.76 -1.75 -1.12
N ARG A 87 12.07 -1.60 -1.32
CA ARG A 87 12.79 -2.35 -2.34
C ARG A 87 12.70 -3.87 -2.13
N LEU A 88 12.92 -4.34 -0.91
CA LEU A 88 12.84 -5.76 -0.56
C LEU A 88 11.42 -6.31 -0.67
N ALA A 89 10.43 -5.57 -0.18
CA ALA A 89 9.04 -5.97 -0.26
C ALA A 89 8.55 -6.06 -1.72
N GLU A 90 8.85 -5.07 -2.54
CA GLU A 90 8.52 -5.09 -3.97
C GLU A 90 9.13 -6.30 -4.69
N ALA A 91 10.35 -6.67 -4.33
CA ALA A 91 11.06 -7.81 -4.93
C ALA A 91 10.42 -9.17 -4.60
N THR A 92 9.61 -9.27 -3.54
CA THR A 92 8.90 -10.50 -3.18
C THR A 92 7.64 -10.76 -4.01
N LEU A 93 7.16 -9.74 -4.72
CA LEU A 93 5.88 -9.80 -5.42
C LEU A 93 6.03 -10.29 -6.86
N ASP A 94 5.07 -11.10 -7.28
CA ASP A 94 4.93 -11.47 -8.68
C ASP A 94 4.53 -10.26 -9.54
N PRO A 95 4.87 -10.25 -10.84
CA PRO A 95 4.39 -9.23 -11.76
C PRO A 95 2.87 -9.18 -11.79
N CYS A 96 2.31 -7.99 -12.07
CA CYS A 96 0.89 -7.84 -12.34
C CYS A 96 0.49 -8.62 -13.60
N ALA A 97 -0.74 -9.08 -13.66
CA ALA A 97 -1.30 -9.76 -14.83
C ALA A 97 -1.15 -8.94 -16.13
N CYS A 98 -1.09 -7.61 -16.03
CA CYS A 98 -0.87 -6.73 -17.18
C CYS A 98 0.60 -6.65 -17.64
N GLY A 99 1.52 -7.30 -16.94
CA GLY A 99 2.97 -7.22 -17.17
C GLY A 99 3.71 -6.13 -16.40
N GLY A 100 2.99 -5.26 -15.69
CA GLY A 100 3.59 -4.24 -14.84
C GLY A 100 4.08 -4.78 -13.51
N ARG A 101 4.65 -3.89 -12.68
CA ARG A 101 5.17 -4.22 -11.36
C ARG A 101 4.38 -3.49 -10.28
N PHE A 102 4.16 -4.15 -9.14
CA PHE A 102 3.57 -3.52 -7.95
C PHE A 102 4.64 -2.74 -7.20
N ARG A 103 4.34 -1.45 -6.94
CA ARG A 103 5.28 -0.52 -6.33
C ARG A 103 4.60 0.33 -5.27
N TYR A 104 5.35 0.71 -4.24
CA TYR A 104 4.86 1.62 -3.19
C TYR A 104 4.60 3.04 -3.71
N ASP A 105 5.39 3.49 -4.67
CA ASP A 105 5.31 4.84 -5.25
C ASP A 105 4.38 4.94 -6.46
N ALA A 106 3.79 3.82 -6.91
CA ALA A 106 2.85 3.82 -8.02
C ALA A 106 1.49 4.37 -7.57
N LEU A 107 0.85 5.12 -8.47
CA LEU A 107 -0.46 5.72 -8.25
C LEU A 107 -1.58 4.79 -8.74
N ALA A 108 -2.76 4.91 -8.11
CA ALA A 108 -3.97 4.32 -8.65
C ALA A 108 -4.26 4.88 -10.04
N ARG A 109 -4.88 4.08 -10.91
CA ARG A 109 -5.25 4.46 -12.27
C ARG A 109 -6.70 4.12 -12.56
N CYS A 110 -7.33 4.86 -13.47
CA CYS A 110 -8.67 4.55 -13.92
C CYS A 110 -8.72 3.15 -14.55
N PRO A 111 -9.63 2.26 -14.12
CA PRO A 111 -9.72 0.91 -14.67
C PRO A 111 -10.19 0.89 -16.14
N GLY A 112 -10.84 1.97 -16.60
CA GLY A 112 -11.31 2.06 -17.99
C GLY A 112 -10.25 2.51 -18.96
N CYS A 113 -9.48 3.55 -18.64
CA CYS A 113 -8.51 4.16 -19.58
C CYS A 113 -7.09 4.31 -19.02
N ARG A 114 -6.84 3.88 -17.78
CA ARG A 114 -5.55 3.97 -17.08
C ARG A 114 -5.05 5.39 -16.83
N SER A 115 -5.93 6.39 -16.91
CA SER A 115 -5.57 7.78 -16.58
C SER A 115 -5.21 7.94 -15.11
N LEU A 116 -4.38 8.94 -14.82
CA LEU A 116 -3.92 9.26 -13.47
C LEU A 116 -4.98 10.04 -12.68
N PRO A 117 -4.84 10.13 -11.34
CA PRO A 117 -5.83 10.79 -10.47
C PRO A 117 -6.15 12.23 -10.80
N GLU A 118 -5.26 12.97 -11.46
CA GLU A 118 -5.50 14.34 -11.91
C GLU A 118 -6.66 14.47 -12.91
N GLN A 119 -7.02 13.35 -13.58
CA GLN A 119 -8.15 13.27 -14.50
C GLN A 119 -9.47 12.88 -13.82
N TRP A 120 -9.49 12.71 -12.51
CA TRP A 120 -10.66 12.25 -11.78
C TRP A 120 -11.26 13.36 -10.94
N TYR A 121 -12.56 13.20 -10.66
CA TYR A 121 -13.24 13.99 -9.64
C TYR A 121 -14.08 13.07 -8.75
N ARG A 122 -14.35 13.52 -7.55
CA ARG A 122 -15.14 12.74 -6.61
C ARG A 122 -16.56 12.48 -7.13
N ASP A 123 -16.97 11.24 -7.04
CA ASP A 123 -18.35 10.87 -7.30
C ASP A 123 -19.21 11.25 -6.07
N PRO A 124 -20.12 12.24 -6.20
CA PRO A 124 -20.93 12.70 -5.06
C PRO A 124 -21.93 11.65 -4.57
N LYS A 125 -22.17 10.60 -5.36
CA LYS A 125 -23.08 9.51 -5.02
C LYS A 125 -22.38 8.31 -4.41
N ALA A 126 -21.07 8.27 -4.43
CA ALA A 126 -20.31 7.14 -3.91
C ALA A 126 -19.94 7.31 -2.44
N SER A 127 -19.86 6.19 -1.75
CA SER A 127 -19.41 6.16 -0.37
C SER A 127 -17.91 6.41 -0.26
N HIS A 128 -17.51 6.94 0.89
CA HIS A 128 -16.12 7.00 1.32
C HIS A 128 -15.96 6.05 2.51
N VAL A 129 -15.01 5.15 2.44
CA VAL A 129 -14.79 4.11 3.45
C VAL A 129 -13.36 4.18 3.94
N PHE A 130 -13.19 4.12 5.26
CA PHE A 130 -11.88 3.91 5.89
C PHE A 130 -11.71 2.44 6.24
N TYR A 131 -10.49 1.94 6.19
CA TYR A 131 -10.13 0.58 6.59
C TYR A 131 -8.77 0.53 7.27
N ASP A 132 -8.56 -0.50 8.06
CA ASP A 132 -7.32 -0.78 8.78
C ASP A 132 -6.86 -2.22 8.61
#